data_f9c18aa57463e8abc57b2214fda36160
#
_entry.id   f9c18aa57463e8abc57b2214fda36160
#
_cell.length_a   1.000
_cell.length_b   1.000
_cell.length_c   1.000
_cell.angle_alpha   90.00
_cell.angle_beta   90.00
_cell.angle_gamma   90.00
#
_symmetry.space_group_name_H-M   'P 1'
#
loop_
_entity.id
_entity.type
_entity.pdbx_description
1 polymer ?
#
loop_
_entity_poly.entity_id
_entity_poly.type
_entity_poly.pdbx_seq_one_letter_code
_entity_poly.pdbx_strand_id
1 'polypeptide(L)'
;MFDMRRREFVTLLGGAAAAWSLAAHAQTPKAGYPTKPVRVIVPVAAGGPTDIVARMLADKLSAMWGQQVFIENKPGAGNNIGAEYVARSDADGYTVLFDRGSIAANTSLYRKLSYDAIADFAPISLVTRVEYFMFVPNSSPAHSLKEFVDYVRS
;
A
#
# COMPACT_ATOMS: atom_id res chain seq x y z
N MET A 1 16.18 -48.58 33.46
CA MET A 1 17.26 -47.77 34.09
C MET A 1 18.25 -47.49 32.96
N PHE A 2 18.08 -46.37 32.27
CA PHE A 2 18.91 -46.00 31.10
C PHE A 2 20.16 -45.29 31.59
N ASP A 3 21.29 -45.99 31.53
CA ASP A 3 22.61 -45.42 31.83
C ASP A 3 23.18 -44.79 30.55
N MET A 4 22.82 -43.55 30.28
CA MET A 4 23.39 -42.76 29.20
C MET A 4 24.78 -42.25 29.63
N ARG A 5 25.83 -42.70 28.97
CA ARG A 5 27.22 -42.29 29.29
C ARG A 5 27.40 -40.79 29.04
N ARG A 6 28.05 -40.10 29.97
CA ARG A 6 28.30 -38.64 29.94
C ARG A 6 28.80 -38.14 28.58
N ARG A 7 29.52 -38.95 27.82
CA ARG A 7 30.03 -38.62 26.47
C ARG A 7 28.92 -38.49 25.42
N GLU A 8 27.88 -39.30 25.48
CA GLU A 8 26.74 -39.25 24.53
C GLU A 8 25.85 -38.02 24.80
N PHE A 9 25.72 -37.61 26.04
CA PHE A 9 24.97 -36.39 26.41
C PHE A 9 25.68 -35.11 25.93
N VAL A 10 27.01 -35.06 26.01
CA VAL A 10 27.81 -33.91 25.53
C VAL A 10 27.79 -33.81 24.00
N THR A 11 27.79 -34.93 23.28
CA THR A 11 27.71 -34.92 21.80
C THR A 11 26.31 -34.48 21.31
N LEU A 12 25.24 -34.86 22.00
CA LEU A 12 23.88 -34.43 21.68
C LEU A 12 23.68 -32.92 21.94
N LEU A 13 24.21 -32.37 23.01
CA LEU A 13 24.15 -30.95 23.30
C LEU A 13 25.02 -30.11 22.35
N GLY A 14 26.19 -30.61 21.96
CA GLY A 14 27.07 -29.95 20.99
C GLY A 14 26.48 -29.90 19.57
N GLY A 15 25.78 -30.96 19.16
CA GLY A 15 25.08 -31.00 17.86
C GLY A 15 23.87 -30.06 17.78
N ALA A 16 23.11 -29.89 18.84
CA ALA A 16 21.98 -29.00 18.90
C ALA A 16 22.40 -27.51 18.87
N ALA A 17 23.50 -27.15 19.52
CA ALA A 17 24.03 -25.79 19.52
C ALA A 17 24.60 -25.38 18.15
N ALA A 18 25.18 -26.31 17.39
CA ALA A 18 25.68 -26.06 16.02
C ALA A 18 24.53 -25.90 15.01
N ALA A 19 23.41 -26.61 15.19
CA ALA A 19 22.22 -26.49 14.33
C ALA A 19 21.53 -25.14 14.49
N TRP A 20 21.54 -24.54 15.67
CA TRP A 20 20.95 -23.20 15.92
C TRP A 20 21.78 -22.09 15.27
N SER A 21 23.08 -22.21 15.22
CA SER A 21 23.95 -21.21 14.56
C SER A 21 23.78 -21.24 13.03
N LEU A 22 23.46 -22.37 12.42
CA LEU A 22 23.17 -22.49 10.99
C LEU A 22 21.78 -21.92 10.63
N ALA A 23 20.79 -22.03 11.51
CA ALA A 23 19.47 -21.46 11.31
C ALA A 23 19.47 -19.92 11.42
N ALA A 24 20.36 -19.33 12.22
CA ALA A 24 20.51 -17.88 12.34
C ALA A 24 21.12 -17.21 11.08
N HIS A 25 21.81 -17.96 10.23
CA HIS A 25 22.36 -17.46 8.96
C HIS A 25 21.42 -17.57 7.77
N ALA A 26 20.28 -18.24 7.93
CA ALA A 26 19.26 -18.36 6.88
C ALA A 26 18.38 -17.09 6.71
N GLN A 27 18.53 -16.11 7.59
CA GLN A 27 17.94 -14.78 7.42
C GLN A 27 19.00 -13.79 6.90
N THR A 28 19.63 -14.11 5.77
CA THR A 28 20.27 -13.07 4.97
C THR A 28 19.17 -12.06 4.61
N PRO A 29 19.31 -10.77 4.94
CA PRO A 29 18.42 -9.75 4.39
C PRO A 29 18.51 -9.93 2.87
N LYS A 30 17.38 -10.23 2.24
CA LYS A 30 17.25 -10.25 0.79
C LYS A 30 17.90 -8.96 0.30
N ALA A 31 18.94 -9.05 -0.55
CA ALA A 31 19.74 -7.93 -1.03
C ALA A 31 18.85 -6.71 -1.19
N GLY A 32 19.21 -5.63 -0.47
CA GLY A 32 18.32 -4.55 -0.07
C GLY A 32 17.39 -4.07 -1.17
N TYR A 33 16.10 -4.32 -1.02
CA TYR A 33 15.05 -3.63 -1.78
C TYR A 33 15.00 -2.17 -1.28
N PRO A 34 14.89 -1.18 -2.19
CA PRO A 34 14.94 -1.29 -3.65
C PRO A 34 16.38 -1.26 -4.21
N THR A 35 16.65 -2.02 -5.30
CA THR A 35 17.93 -2.01 -6.04
C THR A 35 17.88 -1.18 -7.33
N LYS A 36 16.69 -0.72 -7.72
CA LYS A 36 16.40 0.12 -8.89
C LYS A 36 15.33 1.15 -8.52
N PRO A 37 15.11 2.19 -9.32
CA PRO A 37 14.07 3.19 -9.05
C PRO A 37 12.68 2.58 -8.88
N VAL A 38 11.91 3.11 -7.91
CA VAL A 38 10.52 2.73 -7.64
C VAL A 38 9.58 3.74 -8.26
N ARG A 39 8.62 3.27 -9.00
CA ARG A 39 7.57 4.09 -9.62
C ARG A 39 6.32 4.09 -8.75
N VAL A 40 5.82 5.28 -8.42
CA VAL A 40 4.57 5.45 -7.70
C VAL A 40 3.53 6.06 -8.65
N ILE A 41 2.51 5.29 -8.98
CA ILE A 41 1.39 5.73 -9.81
C ILE A 41 0.38 6.45 -8.93
N VAL A 42 0.10 7.70 -9.28
CA VAL A 42 -0.90 8.55 -8.64
C VAL A 42 -2.04 8.77 -9.63
N PRO A 43 -3.25 8.21 -9.41
CA PRO A 43 -4.32 8.19 -10.41
C PRO A 43 -5.11 9.50 -10.48
N VAL A 44 -4.50 10.62 -10.12
CA VAL A 44 -5.07 11.96 -10.20
C VAL A 44 -4.14 12.91 -10.94
N ALA A 45 -4.68 14.05 -11.36
CA ALA A 45 -3.88 15.10 -11.98
C ALA A 45 -2.80 15.61 -11.00
N ALA A 46 -1.67 16.02 -11.55
CA ALA A 46 -0.58 16.60 -10.80
C ALA A 46 -1.01 17.91 -10.09
N GLY A 47 -0.42 18.19 -8.92
CA GLY A 47 -0.65 19.41 -8.14
C GLY A 47 -1.85 19.35 -7.20
N GLY A 48 -2.64 18.27 -7.21
CA GLY A 48 -3.71 18.07 -6.24
C GLY A 48 -3.19 17.56 -4.88
N PRO A 49 -4.03 17.57 -3.82
CA PRO A 49 -3.62 17.16 -2.47
C PRO A 49 -3.00 15.77 -2.41
N THR A 50 -3.55 14.80 -3.15
CA THR A 50 -3.03 13.43 -3.23
C THR A 50 -1.63 13.39 -3.86
N ASP A 51 -1.41 14.16 -4.92
CA ASP A 51 -0.12 14.25 -5.60
C ASP A 51 0.94 14.90 -4.71
N ILE A 52 0.59 15.97 -3.99
CA ILE A 52 1.49 16.65 -3.05
C ILE A 52 1.95 15.67 -1.96
N VAL A 53 1.04 14.95 -1.32
CA VAL A 53 1.37 13.97 -0.28
C VAL A 53 2.23 12.84 -0.86
N ALA A 54 1.91 12.35 -2.05
CA ALA A 54 2.69 11.30 -2.72
C ALA A 54 4.14 11.75 -2.98
N ARG A 55 4.34 13.01 -3.43
CA ARG A 55 5.69 13.58 -3.67
C ARG A 55 6.46 13.73 -2.37
N MET A 56 5.84 14.23 -1.30
CA MET A 56 6.48 14.32 0.01
C MET A 56 6.94 12.95 0.53
N LEU A 57 6.12 11.91 0.32
CA LEU A 57 6.47 10.54 0.66
C LEU A 57 7.62 10.03 -0.23
N ALA A 58 7.54 10.24 -1.55
CA ALA A 58 8.56 9.82 -2.49
C ALA A 58 9.94 10.42 -2.18
N ASP A 59 10.01 11.70 -1.83
CA ASP A 59 11.25 12.38 -1.43
C ASP A 59 11.86 11.72 -0.18
N LYS A 60 11.02 11.43 0.84
CA LYS A 60 11.47 10.78 2.07
C LYS A 60 11.95 9.36 1.83
N LEU A 61 11.21 8.57 1.05
CA LEU A 61 11.58 7.21 0.70
C LEU A 61 12.87 7.19 -0.14
N SER A 62 13.04 8.12 -1.09
CA SER A 62 14.27 8.24 -1.88
C SER A 62 15.48 8.48 -1.00
N ALA A 63 15.35 9.39 -0.02
CA ALA A 63 16.42 9.68 0.94
C ALA A 63 16.74 8.48 1.85
N MET A 64 15.73 7.72 2.28
CA MET A 64 15.90 6.56 3.16
C MET A 64 16.50 5.35 2.44
N TRP A 65 16.10 5.13 1.19
CA TRP A 65 16.50 3.93 0.44
C TRP A 65 17.75 4.10 -0.41
N GLY A 66 18.19 5.35 -0.62
CA GLY A 66 19.29 5.65 -1.54
C GLY A 66 18.97 5.31 -3.01
N GLN A 67 17.67 5.12 -3.32
CA GLN A 67 17.15 4.84 -4.65
C GLN A 67 16.06 5.84 -4.98
N GLN A 68 15.96 6.22 -6.24
CA GLN A 68 14.94 7.17 -6.69
C GLN A 68 13.53 6.56 -6.55
N VAL A 69 12.65 7.29 -5.87
CA VAL A 69 11.20 7.06 -5.89
C VAL A 69 10.57 8.20 -6.67
N PHE A 70 9.89 7.92 -7.77
CA PHE A 70 9.32 8.96 -8.62
C PHE A 70 7.83 8.79 -8.84
N ILE A 71 7.15 9.92 -8.98
CA ILE A 71 5.70 10.00 -9.17
C ILE A 71 5.38 10.04 -10.66
N GLU A 72 4.43 9.20 -11.08
CA GLU A 72 3.82 9.24 -12.39
C GLU A 72 2.30 9.41 -12.24
N ASN A 73 1.76 10.52 -12.72
CA ASN A 73 0.33 10.77 -12.66
C ASN A 73 -0.38 10.09 -13.84
N LYS A 74 -1.40 9.26 -13.54
CA LYS A 74 -2.25 8.60 -14.54
C LYS A 74 -3.74 8.84 -14.22
N PRO A 75 -4.24 10.06 -14.47
CA PRO A 75 -5.63 10.39 -14.20
C PRO A 75 -6.57 9.78 -15.24
N GLY A 76 -7.86 9.73 -14.89
CA GLY A 76 -8.93 9.40 -15.83
C GLY A 76 -9.82 8.25 -15.37
N ALA A 77 -11.03 8.18 -15.94
CA ALA A 77 -12.05 7.17 -15.67
C ALA A 77 -12.33 6.95 -14.16
N GLY A 78 -12.41 8.02 -13.37
CA GLY A 78 -12.60 7.91 -11.92
C GLY A 78 -11.42 7.22 -11.23
N ASN A 79 -10.20 7.47 -11.68
CA ASN A 79 -8.91 6.89 -11.23
C ASN A 79 -8.66 5.43 -11.70
N ASN A 80 -9.57 4.84 -12.48
CA ASN A 80 -9.43 3.45 -12.94
C ASN A 80 -8.24 3.26 -13.88
N ILE A 81 -7.84 4.28 -14.67
CA ILE A 81 -6.70 4.16 -15.60
C ILE A 81 -5.40 3.88 -14.81
N GLY A 82 -5.13 4.61 -13.75
CA GLY A 82 -3.96 4.40 -12.92
C GLY A 82 -4.01 3.08 -12.15
N ALA A 83 -5.17 2.71 -11.62
CA ALA A 83 -5.36 1.44 -10.92
C ALA A 83 -5.13 0.24 -11.86
N GLU A 84 -5.75 0.25 -13.05
CA GLU A 84 -5.55 -0.79 -14.06
C GLU A 84 -4.09 -0.92 -14.50
N TYR A 85 -3.40 0.21 -14.66
CA TYR A 85 -1.98 0.20 -15.01
C TYR A 85 -1.14 -0.55 -13.96
N VAL A 86 -1.39 -0.31 -12.67
CA VAL A 86 -0.67 -1.01 -11.59
C VAL A 86 -1.08 -2.48 -11.51
N ALA A 87 -2.36 -2.80 -11.63
CA ALA A 87 -2.85 -4.17 -11.62
C ALA A 87 -2.22 -5.05 -12.71
N ARG A 88 -1.86 -4.45 -13.85
CA ARG A 88 -1.20 -5.13 -14.98
C ARG A 88 0.33 -5.04 -14.97
N SER A 89 0.91 -4.35 -14.00
CA SER A 89 2.36 -4.25 -13.85
C SER A 89 2.93 -5.51 -13.21
N ASP A 90 4.24 -5.71 -13.36
CA ASP A 90 4.93 -6.79 -12.68
C ASP A 90 4.76 -6.70 -11.16
N ALA A 91 4.48 -7.82 -10.51
CA ALA A 91 4.29 -7.91 -9.06
C ALA A 91 5.66 -7.98 -8.33
N ASP A 92 6.61 -7.13 -8.74
CA ASP A 92 7.98 -7.09 -8.20
C ASP A 92 8.20 -6.01 -7.12
N GLY A 93 7.15 -5.22 -6.81
CA GLY A 93 7.18 -4.14 -5.84
C GLY A 93 7.75 -2.82 -6.37
N TYR A 94 8.16 -2.72 -7.65
CA TYR A 94 8.73 -1.50 -8.22
C TYR A 94 7.71 -0.60 -8.91
N THR A 95 6.45 -1.05 -9.02
CA THR A 95 5.31 -0.21 -9.43
C THR A 95 4.26 -0.25 -8.33
N VAL A 96 4.01 0.89 -7.69
CA VAL A 96 3.14 1.03 -6.53
C VAL A 96 2.00 1.99 -6.84
N LEU A 97 0.79 1.68 -6.39
CA LEU A 97 -0.36 2.58 -6.45
C LEU A 97 -0.45 3.43 -5.18
N PHE A 98 -0.53 4.75 -5.35
CA PHE A 98 -0.86 5.68 -4.26
C PHE A 98 -2.25 6.27 -4.54
N ASP A 99 -3.26 5.66 -3.94
CA ASP A 99 -4.67 6.02 -4.14
C ASP A 99 -5.29 6.54 -2.84
N ARG A 100 -6.39 7.29 -2.96
CA ARG A 100 -7.18 7.83 -1.85
C ARG A 100 -8.49 7.08 -1.61
N GLY A 101 -8.53 5.79 -1.91
CA GLY A 101 -9.69 4.93 -1.68
C GLY A 101 -10.64 4.83 -2.87
N SER A 102 -10.32 5.40 -4.03
CA SER A 102 -11.13 5.23 -5.23
C SER A 102 -11.19 3.78 -5.69
N ILE A 103 -10.13 3.01 -5.50
CA ILE A 103 -10.10 1.59 -5.82
C ILE A 103 -11.22 0.81 -5.10
N ALA A 104 -11.49 1.11 -3.84
CA ALA A 104 -12.58 0.47 -3.09
C ALA A 104 -13.96 0.97 -3.52
N ALA A 105 -14.12 2.30 -3.71
CA ALA A 105 -15.38 2.90 -4.09
C ALA A 105 -15.83 2.46 -5.50
N ASN A 106 -14.90 2.31 -6.42
CA ASN A 106 -15.16 1.99 -7.82
C ASN A 106 -15.77 0.59 -8.01
N THR A 107 -15.54 -0.35 -7.10
CA THR A 107 -16.22 -1.67 -7.12
C THR A 107 -17.74 -1.55 -7.06
N SER A 108 -18.26 -0.52 -6.39
CA SER A 108 -19.69 -0.25 -6.29
C SER A 108 -20.21 0.74 -7.34
N LEU A 109 -19.34 1.59 -7.89
CA LEU A 109 -19.74 2.64 -8.82
C LEU A 109 -19.73 2.18 -10.29
N TYR A 110 -18.87 1.23 -10.62
CA TYR A 110 -18.70 0.76 -12.00
C TYR A 110 -19.22 -0.68 -12.15
N ARG A 111 -20.08 -0.90 -13.15
CA ARG A 111 -20.60 -2.24 -13.44
C ARG A 111 -19.55 -3.24 -13.91
N LYS A 112 -18.45 -2.73 -14.50
CA LYS A 112 -17.36 -3.54 -15.01
C LYS A 112 -16.05 -2.79 -14.78
N LEU A 113 -15.14 -3.40 -14.06
CA LEU A 113 -13.76 -2.97 -13.90
C LEU A 113 -12.85 -3.91 -14.71
N SER A 114 -11.70 -3.41 -15.12
CA SER A 114 -10.67 -4.19 -15.82
C SER A 114 -9.68 -4.86 -14.86
N TYR A 115 -9.90 -4.72 -13.56
CA TYR A 115 -9.09 -5.26 -12.47
C TYR A 115 -9.98 -5.70 -11.31
N ASP A 116 -9.46 -6.59 -10.46
CA ASP A 116 -10.06 -6.96 -9.18
C ASP A 116 -9.38 -6.16 -8.05
N ALA A 117 -10.18 -5.35 -7.33
CA ALA A 117 -9.67 -4.46 -6.29
C ALA A 117 -9.07 -5.20 -5.07
N ILE A 118 -9.34 -6.49 -4.91
CA ILE A 118 -8.85 -7.32 -3.80
C ILE A 118 -7.75 -8.27 -4.29
N ALA A 119 -7.99 -8.96 -5.42
CA ALA A 119 -7.09 -10.01 -5.89
C ALA A 119 -5.83 -9.47 -6.59
N ASP A 120 -5.93 -8.31 -7.28
CA ASP A 120 -4.84 -7.77 -8.09
C ASP A 120 -3.91 -6.83 -7.32
N PHE A 121 -4.20 -6.56 -6.02
CA PHE A 121 -3.42 -5.62 -5.22
C PHE A 121 -3.01 -6.20 -3.87
N ALA A 122 -1.77 -5.97 -3.48
CA ALA A 122 -1.28 -6.23 -2.13
C ALA A 122 -1.22 -4.90 -1.35
N PRO A 123 -2.08 -4.66 -0.34
CA PRO A 123 -2.06 -3.43 0.43
C PRO A 123 -0.78 -3.34 1.27
N ILE A 124 -0.12 -2.17 1.25
CA ILE A 124 1.13 -1.94 1.97
C ILE A 124 0.86 -1.18 3.27
N SER A 125 0.27 0.00 3.19
CA SER A 125 0.06 0.87 4.36
C SER A 125 -1.00 1.93 4.11
N LEU A 126 -1.68 2.34 5.18
CA LEU A 126 -2.50 3.55 5.22
C LEU A 126 -1.61 4.75 5.54
N VAL A 127 -1.31 5.58 4.52
CA VAL A 127 -0.41 6.72 4.66
C VAL A 127 -1.09 7.91 5.34
N THR A 128 -2.34 8.20 4.97
CA THR A 128 -3.11 9.34 5.51
C THR A 128 -4.58 8.99 5.70
N ARG A 129 -5.24 9.74 6.57
CA ARG A 129 -6.71 9.79 6.66
C ARG A 129 -7.17 11.16 6.24
N VAL A 130 -8.25 11.22 5.49
CA VAL A 130 -8.87 12.47 5.03
C VAL A 130 -10.30 12.49 5.55
N GLU A 131 -10.66 13.56 6.23
CA GLU A 131 -12.04 13.81 6.65
C GLU A 131 -12.75 14.60 5.55
N TYR A 132 -13.99 14.24 5.30
CA TYR A 132 -14.84 14.91 4.32
C TYR A 132 -15.89 15.72 5.04
N PHE A 133 -16.06 16.97 4.60
CA PHE A 133 -17.09 17.87 5.09
C PHE A 133 -18.03 18.22 3.93
N MET A 134 -19.32 18.26 4.23
CA MET A 134 -20.32 18.73 3.30
C MET A 134 -20.71 20.17 3.67
N PHE A 135 -20.65 21.05 2.70
CA PHE A 135 -21.05 22.44 2.85
C PHE A 135 -22.23 22.75 1.95
N VAL A 136 -23.17 23.53 2.46
CA VAL A 136 -24.27 24.11 1.71
C VAL A 136 -24.19 25.64 1.83
N PRO A 137 -24.70 26.40 0.84
CA PRO A 137 -24.81 27.84 0.96
C PRO A 137 -25.69 28.24 2.16
N ASN A 138 -25.43 29.39 2.77
CA ASN A 138 -26.27 29.91 3.88
C ASN A 138 -27.74 30.12 3.49
N SER A 139 -28.02 30.24 2.19
CA SER A 139 -29.39 30.30 1.66
C SER A 139 -30.10 28.94 1.58
N SER A 140 -29.40 27.84 1.87
CA SER A 140 -30.02 26.52 1.88
C SER A 140 -31.03 26.40 3.02
N PRO A 141 -32.22 25.79 2.78
CA PRO A 141 -33.17 25.53 3.85
C PRO A 141 -32.74 24.39 4.79
N ALA A 142 -31.69 23.63 4.44
CA ALA A 142 -31.20 22.49 5.21
C ALA A 142 -30.03 22.91 6.12
N HIS A 143 -30.16 22.72 7.44
CA HIS A 143 -29.19 23.00 8.47
C HIS A 143 -28.62 21.72 9.12
N SER A 144 -29.05 20.55 8.68
CA SER A 144 -28.55 19.24 9.10
C SER A 144 -28.51 18.26 7.94
N LEU A 145 -27.76 17.19 8.08
CA LEU A 145 -27.66 16.13 7.07
C LEU A 145 -29.07 15.54 6.80
N LYS A 146 -29.86 15.35 7.84
CA LYS A 146 -31.24 14.82 7.70
C LYS A 146 -32.09 15.75 6.86
N GLU A 147 -32.16 17.04 7.20
CA GLU A 147 -32.91 18.04 6.46
C GLU A 147 -32.42 18.16 5.00
N PHE A 148 -31.12 18.07 4.76
CA PHE A 148 -30.60 18.05 3.41
C PHE A 148 -31.07 16.83 2.60
N VAL A 149 -31.07 15.64 3.19
CA VAL A 149 -31.59 14.43 2.53
C VAL A 149 -33.07 14.54 2.25
N ASP A 150 -33.88 15.05 3.19
CA ASP A 150 -35.30 15.26 3.02
C ASP A 150 -35.57 16.30 1.91
N TYR A 151 -34.81 17.40 1.88
CA TYR A 151 -34.88 18.43 0.85
C TYR A 151 -34.57 17.93 -0.56
N VAL A 152 -33.58 17.10 -0.71
CA VAL A 152 -33.20 16.55 -2.03
C VAL A 152 -34.18 15.49 -2.53
N ARG A 153 -34.96 14.87 -1.62
CA ARG A 153 -35.97 13.86 -1.97
C ARG A 153 -37.33 14.47 -2.31
N SER A 154 -37.56 15.73 -1.94
CA SER A 154 -38.83 16.46 -2.24
C SER A 154 -38.83 17.02 -3.66
#